data_9a99eff488fe006215eafda3650695a4
#
_entry.id   9a99eff488fe006215eafda3650695a4
#
_cell.length_a   1.000
_cell.length_b   1.000
_cell.length_c   1.000
_cell.angle_alpha   90.00
_cell.angle_beta   90.00
_cell.angle_gamma   90.00
#
_symmetry.space_group_name_H-M   'P 1'
#
loop_
_entity.id
_entity.type
_entity.pdbx_description
1 polymer ?
#
loop_
_entity_poly.entity_id
_entity_poly.type
_entity_poly.pdbx_seq_one_letter_code
_entity_poly.pdbx_strand_id
1 'polypeptide(L)'
;MVLVVIKTFDILELVAQANGQGITLTEISQQLQINQATASNIIKTMVTKGYIEHIGKKKGYRLGPAAFRLTNEVPYGQDLVNAARDVMEDLTAKLNESSILGTLRNNKRYVLHIVKSNQEIQVQVRTDRNAYETASGRLLMAYLSEKELERFLVANGLPDKTLWKEASTLKGLTESLAKIKKESIAITHLVNRHVRGFAVPILAHDQVVAGLSVFLPDYRYSVSRQKEIIQSLREASRIICQRLNQL
;
A
#
# COMPACT_ATOMS: atom_id res chain seq x y z
N MET A 1 20.59 -16.32 1.32
CA MET A 1 19.30 -16.25 0.60
C MET A 1 19.24 -17.31 -0.48
N VAL A 2 18.11 -18.00 -0.67
CA VAL A 2 17.94 -19.05 -1.68
C VAL A 2 17.35 -18.42 -2.95
N LEU A 3 18.21 -18.16 -3.94
CA LEU A 3 17.85 -17.41 -5.16
C LEU A 3 16.67 -18.01 -5.95
N VAL A 4 16.54 -19.35 -5.98
CA VAL A 4 15.42 -19.98 -6.70
C VAL A 4 14.09 -19.68 -6.03
N VAL A 5 14.05 -19.58 -4.70
CA VAL A 5 12.83 -19.23 -3.96
C VAL A 5 12.42 -17.78 -4.26
N ILE A 6 13.38 -16.85 -4.29
CA ILE A 6 13.10 -15.46 -4.67
C ILE A 6 12.50 -15.41 -6.07
N LYS A 7 13.17 -16.00 -7.06
CA LYS A 7 12.67 -16.06 -8.45
C LYS A 7 11.28 -16.68 -8.55
N THR A 8 10.98 -17.68 -7.70
CA THR A 8 9.65 -18.30 -7.68
C THR A 8 8.57 -17.31 -7.25
N PHE A 9 8.80 -16.54 -6.19
CA PHE A 9 7.87 -15.51 -5.75
C PHE A 9 7.78 -14.35 -6.74
N ASP A 10 8.88 -13.89 -7.31
CA ASP A 10 8.89 -12.83 -8.34
C ASP A 10 8.02 -13.24 -9.55
N ILE A 11 8.12 -14.49 -10.00
CA ILE A 11 7.26 -15.04 -11.07
C ILE A 11 5.80 -15.06 -10.64
N LEU A 12 5.48 -15.51 -9.42
CA LEU A 12 4.10 -15.56 -8.93
C LEU A 12 3.48 -14.18 -8.86
N GLU A 13 4.20 -13.19 -8.32
CA GLU A 13 3.76 -11.80 -8.25
C GLU A 13 3.54 -11.19 -9.63
N LEU A 14 4.45 -11.45 -10.57
CA LEU A 14 4.32 -10.95 -11.95
C LEU A 14 3.09 -11.54 -12.65
N VAL A 15 2.86 -12.85 -12.49
CA VAL A 15 1.66 -13.53 -13.02
C VAL A 15 0.38 -12.99 -12.38
N ALA A 16 0.40 -12.66 -11.09
CA ALA A 16 -0.73 -12.05 -10.39
C ALA A 16 -1.07 -10.65 -10.93
N GLN A 17 -0.05 -9.84 -11.28
CA GLN A 17 -0.21 -8.49 -11.84
C GLN A 17 -0.86 -8.49 -13.24
N ALA A 18 -0.81 -9.59 -13.97
CA ALA A 18 -1.48 -9.74 -15.26
C ALA A 18 -3.02 -9.82 -15.15
N ASN A 19 -3.58 -9.76 -13.95
CA ASN A 19 -5.04 -9.69 -13.67
C ASN A 19 -5.89 -10.69 -14.47
N GLY A 20 -5.39 -11.92 -14.61
CA GLY A 20 -6.07 -13.01 -15.31
C GLY A 20 -5.98 -12.99 -16.84
N GLN A 21 -5.39 -11.95 -17.45
CA GLN A 21 -5.19 -11.91 -18.90
C GLN A 21 -4.12 -12.92 -19.39
N GLY A 22 -3.26 -13.35 -18.48
CA GLY A 22 -2.15 -14.24 -18.75
C GLY A 22 -0.87 -13.49 -19.17
N ILE A 23 0.26 -14.16 -18.96
CA ILE A 23 1.58 -13.65 -19.32
C ILE A 23 2.42 -14.81 -19.86
N THR A 24 3.13 -14.59 -20.94
CA THR A 24 3.94 -15.62 -21.61
C THR A 24 5.28 -15.87 -20.90
N LEU A 25 5.87 -17.05 -21.12
CA LEU A 25 7.22 -17.36 -20.61
C LEU A 25 8.27 -16.33 -21.06
N THR A 26 8.15 -15.86 -22.29
CA THR A 26 9.09 -14.86 -22.84
C THR A 26 8.99 -13.52 -22.09
N GLU A 27 7.77 -13.04 -21.88
CA GLU A 27 7.53 -11.79 -21.11
C GLU A 27 8.02 -11.93 -19.67
N ILE A 28 7.75 -13.06 -18.99
CA ILE A 28 8.25 -13.34 -17.65
C ILE A 28 9.77 -13.28 -17.60
N SER A 29 10.44 -13.95 -18.55
CA SER A 29 11.90 -14.01 -18.62
C SER A 29 12.52 -12.62 -18.85
N GLN A 30 11.91 -11.82 -19.73
CA GLN A 30 12.38 -10.46 -20.05
C GLN A 30 12.18 -9.50 -18.88
N GLN A 31 10.99 -9.47 -18.28
CA GLN A 31 10.67 -8.52 -17.22
C GLN A 31 11.47 -8.79 -15.95
N LEU A 32 11.69 -10.06 -15.61
CA LEU A 32 12.46 -10.46 -14.43
C LEU A 32 13.96 -10.64 -14.71
N GLN A 33 14.41 -10.49 -15.96
CA GLN A 33 15.80 -10.68 -16.38
C GLN A 33 16.37 -12.04 -15.96
N ILE A 34 15.58 -13.11 -16.11
CA ILE A 34 15.97 -14.47 -15.80
C ILE A 34 16.05 -15.32 -17.07
N ASN A 35 16.95 -16.30 -17.06
CA ASN A 35 17.08 -17.23 -18.17
C ASN A 35 15.78 -18.02 -18.39
N GLN A 36 15.36 -18.17 -19.65
CA GLN A 36 14.12 -18.86 -20.03
C GLN A 36 14.04 -20.30 -19.52
N ALA A 37 15.16 -21.03 -19.53
CA ALA A 37 15.20 -22.39 -19.01
C ALA A 37 14.93 -22.42 -17.49
N THR A 38 15.50 -21.47 -16.76
CA THR A 38 15.26 -21.31 -15.32
C THR A 38 13.80 -20.97 -15.05
N ALA A 39 13.25 -19.96 -15.75
CA ALA A 39 11.84 -19.59 -15.63
C ALA A 39 10.90 -20.76 -15.95
N SER A 40 11.16 -21.49 -17.05
CA SER A 40 10.39 -22.66 -17.45
C SER A 40 10.37 -23.75 -16.38
N ASN A 41 11.51 -24.07 -15.76
CA ASN A 41 11.58 -25.08 -14.71
C ASN A 41 10.82 -24.68 -13.44
N ILE A 42 10.92 -23.41 -13.04
CA ILE A 42 10.17 -22.88 -11.90
C ILE A 42 8.66 -22.93 -12.21
N ILE A 43 8.25 -22.42 -13.37
CA ILE A 43 6.85 -22.40 -13.80
C ILE A 43 6.26 -23.81 -13.88
N LYS A 44 6.99 -24.79 -14.43
CA LYS A 44 6.55 -26.19 -14.44
C LYS A 44 6.24 -26.72 -13.04
N THR A 45 7.13 -26.42 -12.08
CA THR A 45 6.91 -26.79 -10.67
C THR A 45 5.67 -26.11 -10.10
N MET A 46 5.48 -24.83 -10.38
CA MET A 46 4.32 -24.08 -9.90
C MET A 46 3.01 -24.54 -10.54
N VAL A 47 3.05 -24.96 -11.81
CA VAL A 47 1.89 -25.58 -12.51
C VAL A 47 1.57 -26.93 -11.87
N THR A 48 2.57 -27.78 -11.63
CA THR A 48 2.38 -29.07 -10.95
C THR A 48 1.76 -28.90 -9.55
N LYS A 49 2.12 -27.82 -8.84
CA LYS A 49 1.55 -27.50 -7.53
C LYS A 49 0.22 -26.73 -7.59
N GLY A 50 -0.22 -26.35 -8.79
CA GLY A 50 -1.49 -25.65 -9.01
C GLY A 50 -1.48 -24.16 -8.65
N TYR A 51 -0.31 -23.54 -8.38
CA TYR A 51 -0.20 -22.11 -8.13
C TYR A 51 -0.30 -21.27 -9.40
N ILE A 52 0.10 -21.83 -10.52
CA ILE A 52 -0.01 -21.25 -11.86
C ILE A 52 -0.68 -22.27 -12.76
N GLU A 53 -1.47 -21.82 -13.72
CA GLU A 53 -2.02 -22.65 -14.78
C GLU A 53 -1.68 -22.11 -16.17
N HIS A 54 -1.49 -22.99 -17.11
CA HIS A 54 -1.23 -22.65 -18.51
C HIS A 54 -2.55 -22.51 -19.27
N ILE A 55 -2.81 -21.35 -19.85
CA ILE A 55 -4.07 -21.01 -20.53
C ILE A 55 -3.97 -20.97 -22.07
N GLY A 56 -2.91 -21.55 -22.60
CA GLY A 56 -2.69 -21.66 -24.04
C GLY A 56 -1.38 -21.03 -24.51
N LYS A 57 -0.85 -21.53 -25.64
CA LYS A 57 0.47 -21.11 -26.17
C LYS A 57 0.61 -19.59 -26.37
N LYS A 58 -0.46 -18.90 -26.79
CA LYS A 58 -0.46 -17.46 -27.04
C LYS A 58 -0.78 -16.62 -25.80
N LYS A 59 -1.49 -17.20 -24.82
CA LYS A 59 -1.93 -16.50 -23.59
C LYS A 59 -0.99 -16.73 -22.41
N GLY A 60 -0.18 -17.79 -22.44
CA GLY A 60 0.80 -18.10 -21.41
C GLY A 60 0.20 -18.65 -20.13
N TYR A 61 0.45 -17.97 -19.02
CA TYR A 61 0.19 -18.44 -17.67
C TYR A 61 -0.63 -17.41 -16.89
N ARG A 62 -1.48 -17.89 -15.98
CA ARG A 62 -2.22 -17.10 -14.99
C ARG A 62 -2.16 -17.77 -13.61
N LEU A 63 -2.65 -17.13 -12.57
CA LEU A 63 -2.77 -17.77 -11.26
C LEU A 63 -3.68 -18.99 -11.31
N GLY A 64 -3.23 -20.07 -10.69
CA GLY A 64 -3.97 -21.32 -10.53
C GLY A 64 -4.72 -21.39 -9.19
N PRO A 65 -5.61 -22.40 -9.02
CA PRO A 65 -6.47 -22.53 -7.84
C PRO A 65 -5.74 -22.58 -6.50
N ALA A 66 -4.51 -23.13 -6.47
CA ALA A 66 -3.75 -23.19 -5.22
C ALA A 66 -3.33 -21.83 -4.69
N ALA A 67 -3.12 -20.84 -5.56
CA ALA A 67 -2.81 -19.46 -5.13
C ALA A 67 -3.98 -18.83 -4.37
N PHE A 68 -5.21 -19.06 -4.81
CA PHE A 68 -6.41 -18.56 -4.15
C PHE A 68 -6.69 -19.29 -2.81
N ARG A 69 -6.46 -20.61 -2.75
CA ARG A 69 -6.64 -21.38 -1.50
C ARG A 69 -5.68 -20.99 -0.38
N LEU A 70 -4.54 -20.37 -0.67
CA LEU A 70 -3.61 -19.92 0.37
C LEU A 70 -4.22 -18.91 1.34
N THR A 71 -5.16 -18.12 0.86
CA THR A 71 -5.84 -17.11 1.69
C THR A 71 -7.13 -17.63 2.30
N ASN A 72 -7.54 -18.89 2.00
CA ASN A 72 -8.85 -19.44 2.33
C ASN A 72 -9.99 -18.47 1.98
N GLU A 73 -9.80 -17.71 0.90
CA GLU A 73 -10.72 -16.64 0.49
C GLU A 73 -10.85 -15.48 1.53
N VAL A 74 -10.07 -15.50 2.60
CA VAL A 74 -10.02 -14.42 3.60
C VAL A 74 -8.90 -13.46 3.24
N PRO A 75 -9.20 -12.25 2.78
CA PRO A 75 -8.18 -11.24 2.52
C PRO A 75 -7.45 -10.87 3.81
N TYR A 76 -6.15 -10.60 3.67
CA TYR A 76 -5.34 -10.11 4.79
C TYR A 76 -5.95 -8.83 5.38
N GLY A 77 -6.17 -8.84 6.70
CA GLY A 77 -6.79 -7.69 7.39
C GLY A 77 -8.29 -7.57 7.16
N GLN A 78 -9.00 -8.66 6.88
CA GLN A 78 -10.44 -8.65 6.60
C GLN A 78 -11.26 -7.98 7.70
N ASP A 79 -10.96 -8.25 8.98
CA ASP A 79 -11.68 -7.64 10.11
C ASP A 79 -11.50 -6.12 10.11
N LEU A 80 -10.28 -5.67 9.84
CA LEU A 80 -9.97 -4.25 9.71
C LEU A 80 -10.70 -3.62 8.51
N VAL A 81 -10.74 -4.31 7.37
CA VAL A 81 -11.47 -3.86 6.17
C VAL A 81 -12.97 -3.84 6.44
N ASN A 82 -13.53 -4.87 7.11
CA ASN A 82 -14.94 -4.93 7.46
C ASN A 82 -15.34 -3.80 8.42
N ALA A 83 -14.52 -3.50 9.42
CA ALA A 83 -14.76 -2.40 10.36
C ALA A 83 -14.70 -1.01 9.69
N ALA A 84 -13.98 -0.88 8.56
CA ALA A 84 -13.70 0.39 7.91
C ALA A 84 -14.55 0.68 6.67
N ARG A 85 -15.10 -0.34 6.01
CA ARG A 85 -15.68 -0.26 4.65
C ARG A 85 -16.73 0.83 4.51
N ASP A 86 -17.82 0.74 5.24
CA ASP A 86 -18.94 1.68 5.18
C ASP A 86 -18.53 3.10 5.64
N VAL A 87 -17.68 3.18 6.68
CA VAL A 87 -17.13 4.47 7.15
C VAL A 87 -16.28 5.14 6.06
N MET A 88 -15.53 4.37 5.29
CA MET A 88 -14.75 4.89 4.16
C MET A 88 -15.64 5.28 2.97
N GLU A 89 -16.73 4.56 2.74
CA GLU A 89 -17.74 4.91 1.74
C GLU A 89 -18.37 6.26 2.07
N ASP A 90 -18.81 6.47 3.32
CA ASP A 90 -19.36 7.74 3.82
C ASP A 90 -18.33 8.88 3.74
N LEU A 91 -17.09 8.62 4.16
CA LEU A 91 -15.99 9.58 4.08
C LEU A 91 -15.73 10.02 2.63
N THR A 92 -15.69 9.05 1.71
CA THR A 92 -15.48 9.31 0.28
C THR A 92 -16.65 10.06 -0.33
N ALA A 93 -17.89 9.71 0.00
CA ALA A 93 -19.09 10.41 -0.46
C ALA A 93 -19.12 11.86 0.05
N LYS A 94 -18.84 12.10 1.35
CA LYS A 94 -18.79 13.42 1.97
C LYS A 94 -17.74 14.32 1.35
N LEU A 95 -16.52 13.80 1.15
CA LEU A 95 -15.40 14.57 0.62
C LEU A 95 -15.34 14.59 -0.90
N ASN A 96 -16.03 13.70 -1.59
CA ASN A 96 -15.88 13.41 -3.02
C ASN A 96 -14.40 13.25 -3.44
N GLU A 97 -13.59 12.64 -2.57
CA GLU A 97 -12.20 12.28 -2.82
C GLU A 97 -11.97 10.81 -2.43
N SER A 98 -11.08 10.13 -3.15
CA SER A 98 -10.80 8.72 -2.87
C SER A 98 -10.12 8.54 -1.52
N SER A 99 -10.54 7.52 -0.77
CA SER A 99 -9.95 7.14 0.51
C SER A 99 -9.23 5.79 0.44
N ILE A 100 -8.18 5.64 1.23
CA ILE A 100 -7.35 4.42 1.30
C ILE A 100 -7.16 4.03 2.75
N LEU A 101 -7.36 2.74 3.03
CA LEU A 101 -6.85 2.06 4.21
C LEU A 101 -5.57 1.34 3.83
N GLY A 102 -4.47 1.64 4.49
CA GLY A 102 -3.16 1.07 4.16
C GLY A 102 -2.37 0.64 5.38
N THR A 103 -1.48 -0.33 5.19
CA THR A 103 -0.54 -0.81 6.22
C THR A 103 0.89 -0.69 5.72
N LEU A 104 1.86 -0.78 6.66
CA LEU A 104 3.28 -0.78 6.34
C LEU A 104 3.82 -2.20 6.47
N ARG A 105 4.39 -2.74 5.37
CA ARG A 105 5.06 -4.04 5.35
C ARG A 105 6.29 -4.00 4.45
N ASN A 106 7.33 -4.67 4.88
CA ASN A 106 8.58 -4.77 4.10
C ASN A 106 9.01 -3.41 3.51
N ASN A 107 8.89 -2.35 4.31
CA ASN A 107 9.28 -0.98 3.97
C ASN A 107 8.41 -0.29 2.90
N LYS A 108 7.29 -0.89 2.52
CA LYS A 108 6.32 -0.32 1.59
C LYS A 108 4.96 -0.12 2.24
N ARG A 109 4.23 0.90 1.80
CA ARG A 109 2.83 1.08 2.13
C ARG A 109 1.99 0.20 1.18
N TYR A 110 1.24 -0.74 1.73
CA TYR A 110 0.28 -1.58 1.01
C TYR A 110 -1.15 -1.08 1.21
N VAL A 111 -1.95 -1.15 0.15
CA VAL A 111 -3.39 -0.88 0.21
C VAL A 111 -4.12 -2.13 0.68
N LEU A 112 -4.88 -2.01 1.76
CA LEU A 112 -5.82 -3.03 2.24
C LEU A 112 -7.20 -2.84 1.60
N HIS A 113 -7.66 -1.59 1.54
CA HIS A 113 -8.93 -1.22 0.94
C HIS A 113 -8.87 0.16 0.31
N ILE A 114 -9.64 0.37 -0.75
CA ILE A 114 -9.80 1.66 -1.42
C ILE A 114 -11.27 1.89 -1.74
N VAL A 115 -11.74 3.10 -1.45
CA VAL A 115 -13.01 3.61 -1.97
C VAL A 115 -12.69 4.74 -2.94
N LYS A 116 -13.11 4.57 -4.19
CA LYS A 116 -12.85 5.56 -5.24
C LYS A 116 -13.95 6.62 -5.25
N SER A 117 -13.56 7.88 -5.43
CA SER A 117 -14.52 8.97 -5.67
C SER A 117 -15.15 8.87 -7.05
N ASN A 118 -16.22 9.63 -7.27
CA ASN A 118 -16.88 9.76 -8.57
C ASN A 118 -16.30 10.90 -9.44
N GLN A 119 -15.12 11.43 -9.08
CA GLN A 119 -14.44 12.47 -9.85
C GLN A 119 -13.93 11.90 -11.18
N GLU A 120 -14.11 12.64 -12.27
CA GLU A 120 -13.57 12.26 -13.58
C GLU A 120 -12.04 12.22 -13.57
N ILE A 121 -11.41 13.21 -12.91
CA ILE A 121 -9.95 13.27 -12.76
C ILE A 121 -9.59 12.72 -11.38
N GLN A 122 -9.00 11.54 -11.36
CA GLN A 122 -8.57 10.87 -10.14
C GLN A 122 -7.06 10.67 -10.11
N VAL A 123 -6.49 10.74 -8.92
CA VAL A 123 -5.09 10.34 -8.70
C VAL A 123 -4.97 8.83 -8.79
N GLN A 124 -4.09 8.34 -9.66
CA GLN A 124 -3.87 6.91 -9.81
C GLN A 124 -3.25 6.30 -8.54
N VAL A 125 -3.93 5.29 -8.01
CA VAL A 125 -3.47 4.53 -6.84
C VAL A 125 -2.68 3.31 -7.29
N ARG A 126 -1.47 3.15 -6.73
CA ARG A 126 -0.69 1.90 -6.82
C ARG A 126 -0.89 1.11 -5.53
N THR A 127 -0.95 -0.20 -5.66
CA THR A 127 -1.15 -1.12 -4.51
C THR A 127 -0.03 -1.04 -3.50
N ASP A 128 1.22 -0.86 -3.96
CA ASP A 128 2.38 -0.67 -3.11
C ASP A 128 3.13 0.61 -3.52
N ARG A 129 3.62 1.34 -2.55
CA ARG A 129 4.46 2.53 -2.73
C ARG A 129 5.52 2.61 -1.65
N ASN A 130 6.64 3.23 -1.98
CA ASN A 130 7.62 3.61 -0.97
C ASN A 130 6.92 4.43 0.14
N ALA A 131 7.20 4.10 1.40
CA ALA A 131 6.57 4.75 2.54
C ALA A 131 6.81 6.27 2.58
N TYR A 132 7.95 6.73 2.10
CA TYR A 132 8.26 8.17 2.04
C TYR A 132 7.36 8.96 1.09
N GLU A 133 6.77 8.30 0.08
CA GLU A 133 5.96 8.95 -0.96
C GLU A 133 4.51 9.20 -0.56
N THR A 134 4.05 8.66 0.56
CA THR A 134 2.62 8.70 0.89
C THR A 134 2.39 9.21 2.32
N ALA A 135 1.28 9.93 2.53
CA ALA A 135 0.90 10.38 3.86
C ALA A 135 0.71 9.20 4.82
N SER A 136 0.00 8.14 4.41
CA SER A 136 -0.15 6.93 5.22
C SER A 136 1.17 6.20 5.48
N GLY A 137 2.10 6.20 4.53
CA GLY A 137 3.43 5.62 4.74
C GLY A 137 4.23 6.39 5.79
N ARG A 138 4.32 7.74 5.67
CA ARG A 138 5.00 8.61 6.67
C ARG A 138 4.34 8.50 8.04
N LEU A 139 3.01 8.42 8.08
CA LEU A 139 2.25 8.21 9.31
C LEU A 139 2.66 6.90 9.98
N LEU A 140 2.59 5.79 9.25
CA LEU A 140 2.90 4.46 9.79
C LEU A 140 4.35 4.33 10.25
N MET A 141 5.29 4.99 9.54
CA MET A 141 6.68 5.08 9.97
C MET A 141 6.84 5.78 11.33
N ALA A 142 6.02 6.79 11.63
CA ALA A 142 6.07 7.53 12.90
C ALA A 142 5.68 6.67 14.11
N TYR A 143 5.05 5.52 13.88
CA TYR A 143 4.65 4.56 14.92
C TYR A 143 5.50 3.29 14.95
N LEU A 144 6.53 3.20 14.11
CA LEU A 144 7.52 2.13 14.21
C LEU A 144 8.29 2.23 15.53
N SER A 145 8.66 1.09 16.12
CA SER A 145 9.65 1.05 17.19
C SER A 145 11.02 1.49 16.68
N GLU A 146 11.91 1.89 17.57
CA GLU A 146 13.28 2.29 17.20
C GLU A 146 14.00 1.21 16.37
N LYS A 147 13.89 -0.06 16.77
CA LYS A 147 14.49 -1.19 16.05
C LYS A 147 13.89 -1.40 14.65
N GLU A 148 12.59 -1.17 14.48
CA GLU A 148 11.93 -1.29 13.18
C GLU A 148 12.30 -0.11 12.27
N LEU A 149 12.37 1.10 12.82
CA LEU A 149 12.81 2.27 12.07
C LEU A 149 14.28 2.12 11.63
N GLU A 150 15.15 1.62 12.50
CA GLU A 150 16.55 1.35 12.17
C GLU A 150 16.66 0.33 11.01
N ARG A 151 15.94 -0.80 11.08
CA ARG A 151 15.88 -1.79 9.99
C ARG A 151 15.33 -1.19 8.70
N PHE A 152 14.30 -0.34 8.83
CA PHE A 152 13.75 0.37 7.69
C PHE A 152 14.81 1.25 7.02
N LEU A 153 15.58 2.02 7.80
CA LEU A 153 16.63 2.91 7.30
C LEU A 153 17.80 2.16 6.69
N VAL A 154 18.19 1.03 7.27
CA VAL A 154 19.23 0.15 6.69
C VAL A 154 18.82 -0.35 5.31
N ALA A 155 17.55 -0.66 5.12
CA ALA A 155 17.06 -1.22 3.85
C ALA A 155 16.77 -0.15 2.78
N ASN A 156 16.36 1.08 3.17
CA ASN A 156 15.87 2.11 2.23
C ASN A 156 16.74 3.38 2.18
N GLY A 157 17.62 3.58 3.14
CA GLY A 157 18.29 4.85 3.34
C GLY A 157 17.35 5.97 3.80
N LEU A 158 17.86 7.20 3.77
CA LEU A 158 17.07 8.40 4.01
C LEU A 158 16.30 8.81 2.74
N PRO A 159 15.17 9.52 2.88
CA PRO A 159 14.44 10.02 1.72
C PRO A 159 15.26 11.07 0.96
N ASP A 160 15.11 11.07 -0.36
CA ASP A 160 15.67 12.13 -1.19
C ASP A 160 15.05 13.50 -0.84
N LYS A 161 15.87 14.57 -0.95
CA LYS A 161 15.44 15.96 -0.67
C LYS A 161 14.27 16.42 -1.52
N THR A 162 14.15 15.89 -2.74
CA THR A 162 13.02 16.23 -3.63
C THR A 162 11.73 15.57 -3.20
N LEU A 163 11.82 14.47 -2.44
CA LEU A 163 10.68 13.71 -1.98
C LEU A 163 10.20 14.16 -0.60
N TRP A 164 11.14 14.39 0.33
CA TRP A 164 10.85 14.83 1.69
C TRP A 164 12.02 15.64 2.25
N LYS A 165 12.03 16.91 1.91
CA LYS A 165 13.14 17.83 2.18
C LYS A 165 13.55 17.86 3.66
N GLU A 166 12.59 17.98 4.57
CA GLU A 166 12.80 18.09 6.00
C GLU A 166 13.42 16.81 6.60
N ALA A 167 13.13 15.66 6.03
CA ALA A 167 13.54 14.33 6.49
C ALA A 167 14.80 13.79 5.79
N SER A 168 15.48 14.60 4.98
CA SER A 168 16.67 14.16 4.22
C SER A 168 17.94 13.93 5.07
N THR A 169 17.87 14.23 6.36
CA THR A 169 18.88 13.90 7.36
C THR A 169 18.26 13.06 8.47
N LEU A 170 19.07 12.28 9.20
CA LEU A 170 18.56 11.46 10.31
C LEU A 170 17.85 12.30 11.37
N LYS A 171 18.45 13.43 11.77
CA LYS A 171 17.82 14.36 12.70
C LYS A 171 16.49 14.88 12.18
N GLY A 172 16.45 15.38 10.95
CA GLY A 172 15.23 15.90 10.34
C GLY A 172 14.13 14.84 10.17
N LEU A 173 14.50 13.61 9.84
CA LEU A 173 13.56 12.49 9.80
C LEU A 173 12.97 12.22 11.18
N THR A 174 13.81 12.09 12.22
CA THR A 174 13.36 11.85 13.59
C THR A 174 12.41 12.94 14.09
N GLU A 175 12.77 14.22 13.88
CA GLU A 175 11.93 15.36 14.23
C GLU A 175 10.59 15.35 13.47
N SER A 176 10.63 15.05 12.17
CA SER A 176 9.43 14.96 11.34
C SER A 176 8.50 13.83 11.78
N LEU A 177 9.04 12.66 12.09
CA LEU A 177 8.25 11.52 12.59
C LEU A 177 7.68 11.80 13.98
N ALA A 178 8.45 12.42 14.88
CA ALA A 178 7.98 12.83 16.21
C ALA A 178 6.80 13.82 16.10
N LYS A 179 6.89 14.79 15.17
CA LYS A 179 5.79 15.73 14.91
C LYS A 179 4.54 15.00 14.41
N ILE A 180 4.67 14.10 13.42
CA ILE A 180 3.55 13.31 12.91
C ILE A 180 2.89 12.50 14.03
N LYS A 181 3.69 11.84 14.88
CA LYS A 181 3.19 11.05 16.01
C LYS A 181 2.44 11.92 17.01
N LYS A 182 3.00 13.08 17.38
CA LYS A 182 2.39 14.05 18.31
C LYS A 182 1.06 14.59 17.79
N GLU A 183 1.00 14.95 16.52
CA GLU A 183 -0.20 15.54 15.89
C GLU A 183 -1.20 14.47 15.44
N SER A 184 -0.80 13.18 15.42
CA SER A 184 -1.56 12.04 14.90
C SER A 184 -2.08 12.28 13.47
N ILE A 185 -1.28 12.99 12.68
CA ILE A 185 -1.59 13.26 11.27
C ILE A 185 -0.30 13.39 10.46
N ALA A 186 -0.30 12.82 9.27
CA ALA A 186 0.71 13.08 8.26
C ALA A 186 0.10 13.82 7.07
N ILE A 187 0.80 14.84 6.59
CA ILE A 187 0.43 15.59 5.39
C ILE A 187 1.58 15.50 4.42
N THR A 188 1.27 15.21 3.16
CA THR A 188 2.26 15.18 2.08
C THR A 188 1.85 16.12 0.96
N HIS A 189 2.85 16.73 0.33
CA HIS A 189 2.69 17.46 -0.90
C HIS A 189 3.76 16.98 -1.89
N LEU A 190 3.34 16.20 -2.88
CA LEU A 190 4.21 15.73 -3.95
C LEU A 190 4.12 16.71 -5.12
N VAL A 191 4.94 17.76 -5.07
CA VAL A 191 4.91 18.87 -6.02
C VAL A 191 5.02 18.37 -7.46
N ASN A 192 5.96 17.47 -7.74
CA ASN A 192 6.18 16.92 -9.08
C ASN A 192 5.00 16.06 -9.61
N ARG A 193 4.05 15.72 -8.76
CA ARG A 193 2.84 14.95 -9.13
C ARG A 193 1.56 15.74 -8.93
N HIS A 194 1.66 16.97 -8.46
CA HIS A 194 0.52 17.82 -8.13
C HIS A 194 -0.52 17.13 -7.22
N VAL A 195 -0.03 16.41 -6.19
CA VAL A 195 -0.88 15.61 -5.30
C VAL A 195 -0.60 15.95 -3.84
N ARG A 196 -1.67 16.14 -3.09
CA ARG A 196 -1.63 16.23 -1.62
C ARG A 196 -2.27 15.01 -0.99
N GLY A 197 -1.69 14.56 0.10
CA GLY A 197 -2.19 13.43 0.88
C GLY A 197 -2.30 13.78 2.35
N PHE A 198 -3.32 13.22 3.00
CA PHE A 198 -3.60 13.37 4.42
C PHE A 198 -3.84 11.99 5.01
N ALA A 199 -3.26 11.69 6.16
CA ALA A 199 -3.44 10.39 6.79
C ALA A 199 -3.51 10.49 8.31
N VAL A 200 -4.41 9.70 8.91
CA VAL A 200 -4.58 9.54 10.35
C VAL A 200 -4.42 8.08 10.75
N PRO A 201 -3.99 7.77 11.99
CA PRO A 201 -3.81 6.39 12.43
C PRO A 201 -5.15 5.71 12.68
N ILE A 202 -5.20 4.40 12.43
CA ILE A 202 -6.23 3.49 12.91
C ILE A 202 -5.61 2.63 14.00
N LEU A 203 -6.18 2.70 15.20
CA LEU A 203 -5.71 1.97 16.36
C LEU A 203 -6.63 0.80 16.69
N ALA A 204 -6.04 -0.31 17.10
CA ALA A 204 -6.71 -1.42 17.76
C ALA A 204 -5.89 -1.77 19.01
N HIS A 205 -6.52 -1.80 20.19
CA HIS A 205 -5.87 -2.07 21.48
C HIS A 205 -4.60 -1.21 21.69
N ASP A 206 -4.74 0.10 21.48
CA ASP A 206 -3.67 1.12 21.60
C ASP A 206 -2.48 0.95 20.64
N GLN A 207 -2.56 0.04 19.69
CA GLN A 207 -1.55 -0.14 18.66
C GLN A 207 -2.04 0.37 17.29
N VAL A 208 -1.17 1.06 16.55
CA VAL A 208 -1.49 1.49 15.18
C VAL A 208 -1.40 0.29 14.25
N VAL A 209 -2.56 -0.12 13.71
CA VAL A 209 -2.68 -1.27 12.80
C VAL A 209 -2.76 -0.86 11.33
N ALA A 210 -3.21 0.37 11.05
CA ALA A 210 -3.31 0.91 9.69
C ALA A 210 -3.26 2.46 9.69
N GLY A 211 -3.16 3.02 8.49
CA GLY A 211 -3.38 4.44 8.22
C GLY A 211 -4.58 4.64 7.29
N LEU A 212 -5.54 5.45 7.72
CA LEU A 212 -6.64 5.94 6.88
C LEU A 212 -6.20 7.22 6.19
N SER A 213 -6.32 7.31 4.87
CA SER A 213 -5.84 8.44 4.11
C SER A 213 -6.79 8.88 3.00
N VAL A 214 -6.79 10.19 2.74
CA VAL A 214 -7.42 10.84 1.60
C VAL A 214 -6.35 11.59 0.83
N PHE A 215 -6.48 11.65 -0.48
CA PHE A 215 -5.56 12.37 -1.36
C PHE A 215 -6.33 13.05 -2.49
N LEU A 216 -5.81 14.18 -2.92
CA LEU A 216 -6.42 14.99 -3.97
C LEU A 216 -5.35 15.70 -4.82
N PRO A 217 -5.70 16.08 -6.07
CA PRO A 217 -4.84 16.94 -6.88
C PRO A 217 -4.75 18.35 -6.29
N ASP A 218 -3.64 19.05 -6.55
CA ASP A 218 -3.39 20.38 -6.02
C ASP A 218 -4.48 21.41 -6.38
N TYR A 219 -5.07 21.31 -7.55
CA TYR A 219 -6.10 22.28 -7.99
C TYR A 219 -7.39 22.21 -7.17
N ARG A 220 -7.64 21.12 -6.42
CA ARG A 220 -8.77 21.00 -5.48
C ARG A 220 -8.40 21.36 -4.04
N TYR A 221 -7.16 21.72 -3.81
CA TYR A 221 -6.70 22.09 -2.49
C TYR A 221 -7.04 23.54 -2.15
N SER A 222 -7.49 23.75 -0.91
CA SER A 222 -7.54 25.03 -0.23
C SER A 222 -7.29 24.82 1.27
N VAL A 223 -7.01 25.89 2.01
CA VAL A 223 -6.82 25.82 3.48
C VAL A 223 -8.10 25.35 4.18
N SER A 224 -9.27 25.78 3.71
CA SER A 224 -10.57 25.32 4.21
C SER A 224 -10.78 23.83 3.91
N ARG A 225 -10.44 23.40 2.70
CA ARG A 225 -10.53 21.99 2.30
C ARG A 225 -9.62 21.10 3.14
N GLN A 226 -8.42 21.54 3.44
CA GLN A 226 -7.52 20.81 4.35
C GLN A 226 -8.16 20.61 5.74
N LYS A 227 -8.75 21.65 6.32
CA LYS A 227 -9.41 21.55 7.63
C LYS A 227 -10.57 20.54 7.61
N GLU A 228 -11.40 20.60 6.58
CA GLU A 228 -12.51 19.68 6.36
C GLU A 228 -12.03 18.23 6.25
N ILE A 229 -11.01 17.97 5.43
CA ILE A 229 -10.43 16.63 5.24
C ILE A 229 -9.86 16.09 6.56
N ILE A 230 -9.10 16.90 7.30
CA ILE A 230 -8.51 16.47 8.58
C ILE A 230 -9.60 16.13 9.59
N GLN A 231 -10.63 16.96 9.71
CA GLN A 231 -11.75 16.73 10.63
C GLN A 231 -12.50 15.45 10.26
N SER A 232 -12.83 15.27 8.99
CA SER A 232 -13.55 14.08 8.51
C SER A 232 -12.72 12.79 8.67
N LEU A 233 -11.41 12.84 8.41
CA LEU A 233 -10.51 11.72 8.65
C LEU A 233 -10.44 11.33 10.13
N ARG A 234 -10.36 12.29 11.04
CA ARG A 234 -10.32 12.04 12.50
C ARG A 234 -11.64 11.42 12.98
N GLU A 235 -12.76 11.89 12.49
CA GLU A 235 -14.09 11.35 12.80
C GLU A 235 -14.20 9.90 12.31
N ALA A 236 -13.87 9.63 11.04
CA ALA A 236 -13.87 8.30 10.48
C ALA A 236 -12.92 7.35 11.23
N SER A 237 -11.69 7.81 11.53
CA SER A 237 -10.73 7.02 12.33
C SER A 237 -11.30 6.64 13.70
N ARG A 238 -11.93 7.58 14.41
CA ARG A 238 -12.53 7.32 15.72
C ARG A 238 -13.59 6.21 15.65
N ILE A 239 -14.46 6.24 14.64
CA ILE A 239 -15.51 5.22 14.45
C ILE A 239 -14.87 3.84 14.18
N ILE A 240 -13.90 3.77 13.28
CA ILE A 240 -13.21 2.51 12.94
C ILE A 240 -12.49 1.95 14.18
N CYS A 241 -11.76 2.78 14.93
CA CYS A 241 -11.07 2.35 16.14
C CYS A 241 -12.04 1.82 17.21
N GLN A 242 -13.20 2.46 17.39
CA GLN A 242 -14.23 1.98 18.31
C GLN A 242 -14.74 0.58 17.93
N ARG A 243 -15.00 0.33 16.64
CA ARG A 243 -15.44 -0.97 16.15
C ARG A 243 -14.38 -2.05 16.37
N LEU A 244 -13.11 -1.75 16.07
CA LEU A 244 -12.00 -2.70 16.24
C LEU A 244 -11.75 -3.08 17.70
N ASN A 245 -12.04 -2.19 18.64
CA ASN A 245 -11.89 -2.47 20.08
C ASN A 245 -13.09 -3.22 20.68
N GLN A 246 -14.16 -3.45 19.89
CA GLN A 246 -15.34 -4.23 20.29
C GLN A 246 -15.29 -5.67 19.73
N LEU A 247 -14.35 -5.96 18.84
CA LEU A 247 -14.08 -7.31 18.33
C LEU A 247 -13.15 -8.07 19.26
#